data_cdf4d3babda1c6f252fa14ea8947a701
#
_entry.id   cdf4d3babda1c6f252fa14ea8947a701
#
_cell.length_a   1.000
_cell.length_b   1.000
_cell.length_c   1.000
_cell.angle_alpha   90.00
_cell.angle_beta   90.00
_cell.angle_gamma   90.00
#
_symmetry.space_group_name_H-M   'P 1'
#
loop_
_entity.id
_entity.type
_entity.pdbx_description
1 polymer ?
#
loop_
_entity_poly.entity_id
_entity_poly.type
_entity_poly.pdbx_seq_one_letter_code
_entity_poly.pdbx_strand_id
1 'polypeptide(L)'
;ASDVYKRQGLFIAIVVFALVIVMWFIGESNRLNRYQVMIEEAKRTVDIILVKHYDTISEMLKAAKAYAKHEEKVFTELVALRQGASIQESNQVIANQNDVLAQIRAVGENYPDLLSSNQFLALQKEIADENEDLAASKRIVNSNISQINQAIVTFPTSLVAGIKGMQQVPFLLEDTQG
;
A
#
# COMPACT_ATOMS: atom_id res chain seq x y z
N ALA A 1 39.96 13.48 -49.64
CA ALA A 1 40.25 12.36 -48.69
C ALA A 1 39.93 12.74 -47.25
N SER A 2 40.30 13.95 -46.76
CA SER A 2 40.02 14.37 -45.37
C SER A 2 38.52 14.53 -45.06
N ASP A 3 37.70 14.93 -46.03
CA ASP A 3 36.25 15.09 -45.82
C ASP A 3 35.52 13.74 -45.64
N VAL A 4 36.00 12.68 -46.30
CA VAL A 4 35.46 11.32 -46.14
C VAL A 4 35.74 10.80 -44.73
N TYR A 5 36.97 11.00 -44.21
CA TYR A 5 37.33 10.61 -42.85
C TYR A 5 36.55 11.40 -41.80
N LYS A 6 36.30 12.70 -42.03
CA LYS A 6 35.50 13.55 -41.13
C LYS A 6 34.03 13.09 -41.10
N ARG A 7 33.45 12.75 -42.24
CA ARG A 7 32.08 12.21 -42.33
C ARG A 7 31.95 10.86 -41.65
N GLN A 8 32.95 9.99 -41.86
CA GLN A 8 33.00 8.68 -41.21
C GLN A 8 33.14 8.79 -39.69
N GLY A 9 34.03 9.69 -39.23
CA GLY A 9 34.17 9.97 -37.80
C GLY A 9 32.90 10.54 -37.16
N LEU A 10 32.20 11.45 -37.85
CA LEU A 10 30.93 12.01 -37.41
C LEU A 10 29.85 10.93 -37.34
N PHE A 11 29.78 10.05 -38.34
CA PHE A 11 28.82 8.93 -38.36
C PHE A 11 29.06 7.98 -37.19
N ILE A 12 30.31 7.60 -36.94
CA ILE A 12 30.67 6.75 -35.80
C ILE A 12 30.31 7.41 -34.47
N ALA A 13 30.57 8.71 -34.32
CA ALA A 13 30.24 9.49 -33.13
C ALA A 13 28.71 9.48 -32.88
N ILE A 14 27.91 9.66 -33.91
CA ILE A 14 26.45 9.63 -33.81
C ILE A 14 25.97 8.25 -33.42
N VAL A 15 26.51 7.18 -34.00
CA VAL A 15 26.15 5.79 -33.67
C VAL A 15 26.50 5.47 -32.20
N VAL A 16 27.70 5.85 -31.76
CA VAL A 16 28.11 5.66 -30.36
C VAL A 16 27.23 6.44 -29.40
N PHE A 17 26.91 7.69 -29.72
CA PHE A 17 26.01 8.51 -28.93
C PHE A 17 24.60 7.90 -28.84
N ALA A 18 24.05 7.40 -29.94
CA ALA A 18 22.78 6.72 -29.99
C ALA A 18 22.78 5.45 -29.11
N LEU A 19 23.86 4.65 -29.16
CA LEU A 19 24.01 3.46 -28.33
C LEU A 19 24.05 3.82 -26.85
N VAL A 20 24.75 4.88 -26.46
CA VAL A 20 24.80 5.36 -25.06
C VAL A 20 23.40 5.75 -24.58
N ILE A 21 22.63 6.48 -25.41
CA ILE A 21 21.25 6.85 -25.06
C ILE A 21 20.36 5.59 -24.89
N VAL A 22 20.48 4.62 -25.78
CA VAL A 22 19.70 3.37 -25.69
C VAL A 22 20.05 2.61 -24.41
N MET A 23 21.34 2.48 -24.10
CA MET A 23 21.78 1.82 -22.86
C MET A 23 21.29 2.56 -21.61
N TRP A 24 21.35 3.89 -21.62
CA TRP A 24 20.82 4.72 -20.54
C TRP A 24 19.31 4.50 -20.39
N PHE A 25 18.55 4.53 -21.50
CA PHE A 25 17.11 4.29 -21.50
C PHE A 25 16.74 2.92 -20.91
N ILE A 26 17.47 1.87 -21.33
CA ILE A 26 17.24 0.51 -20.80
C ILE A 26 17.53 0.48 -19.29
N GLY A 27 18.62 1.08 -18.84
CA GLY A 27 18.98 1.15 -17.42
C GLY A 27 17.92 1.86 -16.58
N GLU A 28 17.42 3.02 -17.02
CA GLU A 28 16.37 3.75 -16.33
C GLU A 28 15.02 3.01 -16.36
N SER A 29 14.69 2.39 -17.49
CA SER A 29 13.48 1.56 -17.61
C SER A 29 13.51 0.39 -16.62
N ASN A 30 14.63 -0.29 -16.52
CA ASN A 30 14.80 -1.39 -15.56
C ASN A 30 14.73 -0.91 -14.11
N ARG A 31 15.28 0.26 -13.81
CA ARG A 31 15.21 0.87 -12.48
C ARG A 31 13.76 1.18 -12.10
N LEU A 32 12.98 1.77 -13.00
CA LEU A 32 11.56 2.04 -12.78
C LEU A 32 10.76 0.75 -12.58
N ASN A 33 11.04 -0.28 -13.35
CA ASN A 33 10.41 -1.60 -13.19
C ASN A 33 10.72 -2.21 -11.82
N ARG A 34 11.96 -2.08 -11.35
CA ARG A 34 12.35 -2.55 -10.02
C ARG A 34 11.58 -1.83 -8.90
N TYR A 35 11.37 -0.53 -9.01
CA TYR A 35 10.56 0.21 -8.05
C TYR A 35 9.12 -0.30 -8.01
N GLN A 36 8.52 -0.62 -9.16
CA GLN A 36 7.18 -1.20 -9.21
C GLN A 36 7.12 -2.55 -8.50
N VAL A 37 8.10 -3.41 -8.73
CA VAL A 37 8.17 -4.72 -8.05
C VAL A 37 8.34 -4.56 -6.54
N MET A 38 9.17 -3.61 -6.10
CA MET A 38 9.36 -3.33 -4.67
C MET A 38 8.08 -2.84 -4.00
N ILE A 39 7.28 -2.03 -4.69
CA ILE A 39 5.96 -1.60 -4.20
C ILE A 39 5.02 -2.78 -4.06
N GLU A 40 4.96 -3.66 -5.06
CA GLU A 40 4.11 -4.85 -5.03
C GLU A 40 4.49 -5.80 -3.89
N GLU A 41 5.79 -6.02 -3.67
CA GLU A 41 6.28 -6.85 -2.58
C GLU A 41 5.94 -6.25 -1.21
N ALA A 42 6.16 -4.96 -1.03
CA ALA A 42 5.81 -4.26 0.21
C ALA A 42 4.29 -4.28 0.45
N LYS A 43 3.50 -4.11 -0.60
CA LYS A 43 2.03 -4.18 -0.52
C LYS A 43 1.53 -5.57 -0.11
N ARG A 44 2.20 -6.65 -0.53
CA ARG A 44 1.83 -8.01 -0.08
C ARG A 44 1.89 -8.16 1.43
N THR A 45 2.89 -7.56 2.08
CA THR A 45 2.98 -7.55 3.55
C THR A 45 1.78 -6.83 4.17
N VAL A 46 1.39 -5.68 3.63
CA VAL A 46 0.19 -4.96 4.05
C VAL A 46 -1.06 -5.83 3.87
N ASP A 47 -1.21 -6.48 2.74
CA ASP A 47 -2.37 -7.34 2.44
C ASP A 47 -2.47 -8.52 3.42
N ILE A 48 -1.36 -9.14 3.78
CA ILE A 48 -1.32 -10.22 4.79
C ILE A 48 -1.81 -9.71 6.15
N ILE A 49 -1.36 -8.53 6.56
CA ILE A 49 -1.77 -7.92 7.83
C ILE A 49 -3.27 -7.56 7.80
N LEU A 50 -3.77 -7.01 6.69
CA LEU A 50 -5.18 -6.69 6.54
C LEU A 50 -6.08 -7.92 6.61
N VAL A 51 -5.64 -9.06 6.08
CA VAL A 51 -6.35 -10.34 6.21
C VAL A 51 -6.37 -10.83 7.65
N LYS A 52 -5.24 -10.76 8.36
CA LYS A 52 -5.18 -11.07 9.80
C LYS A 52 -6.10 -10.16 10.60
N HIS A 53 -6.07 -8.87 10.30
CA HIS A 53 -6.93 -7.87 10.94
C HIS A 53 -8.41 -8.16 10.71
N TYR A 54 -8.77 -8.54 9.50
CA TYR A 54 -10.13 -8.99 9.16
C TYR A 54 -10.56 -10.20 10.02
N ASP A 55 -9.68 -11.18 10.16
CA ASP A 55 -9.98 -12.38 10.96
C ASP A 55 -10.18 -12.02 12.44
N THR A 56 -9.35 -11.15 12.99
CA THR A 56 -9.48 -10.67 14.37
C THR A 56 -10.77 -9.86 14.57
N ILE A 57 -11.11 -8.97 13.64
CA ILE A 57 -12.38 -8.22 13.66
C ILE A 57 -13.58 -9.18 13.62
N SER A 58 -13.53 -10.21 12.80
CA SER A 58 -14.58 -11.22 12.71
C SER A 58 -14.80 -11.96 14.03
N GLU A 59 -13.72 -12.30 14.73
CA GLU A 59 -13.77 -12.88 16.07
C GLU A 59 -14.33 -11.90 17.11
N MET A 60 -13.97 -10.61 17.01
CA MET A 60 -14.54 -9.56 17.88
C MET A 60 -16.04 -9.41 17.67
N LEU A 61 -16.52 -9.47 16.42
CA LEU A 61 -17.94 -9.44 16.10
C LEU A 61 -18.69 -10.63 16.70
N LYS A 62 -18.11 -11.83 16.62
CA LYS A 62 -18.70 -13.03 17.25
C LYS A 62 -18.80 -12.88 18.76
N ALA A 63 -17.73 -12.43 19.41
CA ALA A 63 -17.72 -12.19 20.85
C ALA A 63 -18.76 -11.13 21.25
N ALA A 64 -18.84 -10.04 20.50
CA ALA A 64 -19.81 -8.97 20.75
C ALA A 64 -21.27 -9.45 20.61
N LYS A 65 -21.58 -10.24 19.59
CA LYS A 65 -22.91 -10.81 19.38
C LYS A 65 -23.36 -11.72 20.54
N ALA A 66 -22.42 -12.43 21.17
CA ALA A 66 -22.72 -13.30 22.30
C ALA A 66 -23.18 -12.51 23.55
N TYR A 67 -22.62 -11.33 23.77
CA TYR A 67 -22.95 -10.48 24.93
C TYR A 67 -24.06 -9.46 24.64
N ALA A 68 -24.08 -8.91 23.43
CA ALA A 68 -24.95 -7.80 23.04
C ALA A 68 -26.07 -8.27 22.10
N LYS A 69 -26.89 -9.19 22.55
CA LYS A 69 -27.97 -9.83 21.75
C LYS A 69 -29.02 -8.84 21.25
N HIS A 70 -29.24 -7.74 21.97
CA HIS A 70 -30.21 -6.71 21.58
C HIS A 70 -29.69 -5.84 20.42
N GLU A 71 -28.40 -5.92 20.09
CA GLU A 71 -27.76 -5.15 19.04
C GLU A 71 -27.47 -6.01 17.78
N GLU A 72 -28.11 -7.17 17.66
CA GLU A 72 -27.87 -8.10 16.55
C GLU A 72 -28.03 -7.45 15.18
N LYS A 73 -29.03 -6.57 15.02
CA LYS A 73 -29.26 -5.85 13.78
C LYS A 73 -28.09 -4.94 13.41
N VAL A 74 -27.51 -4.23 14.37
CA VAL A 74 -26.32 -3.38 14.16
C VAL A 74 -25.15 -4.22 13.68
N PHE A 75 -24.85 -5.32 14.37
CA PHE A 75 -23.73 -6.21 14.01
C PHE A 75 -23.94 -6.93 12.68
N THR A 76 -25.18 -7.22 12.30
CA THR A 76 -25.49 -7.84 11.01
C THR A 76 -25.22 -6.88 9.84
N GLU A 77 -25.39 -5.58 10.05
CA GLU A 77 -25.12 -4.53 9.04
C GLU A 77 -23.63 -4.21 8.93
N LEU A 78 -22.81 -4.59 9.91
CA LEU A 78 -21.37 -4.35 9.88
C LEU A 78 -20.68 -5.36 8.96
N VAL A 79 -20.14 -4.88 7.86
CA VAL A 79 -19.40 -5.69 6.91
C VAL A 79 -17.94 -5.22 6.86
N ALA A 80 -17.03 -6.09 7.32
CA ALA A 80 -15.60 -5.84 7.20
C ALA A 80 -15.10 -6.27 5.82
N LEU A 81 -14.26 -5.44 5.20
CA LEU A 81 -13.54 -5.78 3.98
C LEU A 81 -12.24 -6.51 4.32
N ARG A 82 -11.91 -7.50 3.51
CA ARG A 82 -10.76 -8.38 3.76
C ARG A 82 -9.48 -7.90 3.11
N GLN A 83 -9.54 -7.54 1.83
CA GLN A 83 -8.38 -7.08 1.06
C GLN A 83 -8.83 -6.28 -0.17
N GLY A 84 -7.92 -5.48 -0.70
CA GLY A 84 -8.10 -4.73 -1.93
C GLY A 84 -7.03 -5.08 -2.96
N ALA A 85 -7.35 -5.00 -4.26
CA ALA A 85 -6.42 -5.31 -5.35
C ALA A 85 -5.44 -4.17 -5.65
N SER A 86 -5.85 -2.92 -5.45
CA SER A 86 -5.04 -1.72 -5.70
C SER A 86 -4.72 -0.97 -4.40
N ILE A 87 -3.82 0.00 -4.48
CA ILE A 87 -3.51 0.91 -3.36
C ILE A 87 -4.77 1.65 -2.90
N GLN A 88 -5.58 2.15 -3.83
CA GLN A 88 -6.85 2.84 -3.50
C GLN A 88 -7.85 1.91 -2.81
N GLU A 89 -7.99 0.69 -3.30
CA GLU A 89 -8.85 -0.32 -2.66
C GLU A 89 -8.33 -0.72 -1.29
N SER A 90 -7.02 -0.85 -1.11
CA SER A 90 -6.41 -1.09 0.20
C SER A 90 -6.71 0.05 1.19
N ASN A 91 -6.71 1.30 0.74
CA ASN A 91 -7.13 2.45 1.55
C ASN A 91 -8.59 2.32 1.98
N GLN A 92 -9.46 1.86 1.10
CA GLN A 92 -10.88 1.61 1.43
C GLN A 92 -11.01 0.49 2.46
N VAL A 93 -10.22 -0.58 2.35
CA VAL A 93 -10.20 -1.67 3.32
C VAL A 93 -9.76 -1.18 4.69
N ILE A 94 -8.68 -0.40 4.76
CA ILE A 94 -8.17 0.18 6.02
C ILE A 94 -9.24 1.05 6.68
N ALA A 95 -9.84 1.97 5.92
CA ALA A 95 -10.89 2.85 6.43
C ALA A 95 -12.12 2.07 6.91
N ASN A 96 -12.55 1.05 6.16
CA ASN A 96 -13.67 0.19 6.54
C ASN A 96 -13.38 -0.59 7.82
N GLN A 97 -12.21 -1.23 7.93
CA GLN A 97 -11.84 -2.00 9.11
C GLN A 97 -11.78 -1.12 10.36
N ASN A 98 -11.23 0.09 10.24
CA ASN A 98 -11.22 1.05 11.34
C ASN A 98 -12.63 1.49 11.76
N ASP A 99 -13.52 1.71 10.79
CA ASP A 99 -14.92 2.06 11.04
C ASP A 99 -15.66 0.93 11.76
N VAL A 100 -15.53 -0.30 11.29
CA VAL A 100 -16.13 -1.49 11.92
C VAL A 100 -15.66 -1.64 13.37
N LEU A 101 -14.36 -1.49 13.63
CA LEU A 101 -13.80 -1.54 14.98
C LEU A 101 -14.36 -0.44 15.86
N ALA A 102 -14.48 0.78 15.37
CA ALA A 102 -15.04 1.91 16.11
C ALA A 102 -16.50 1.63 16.50
N GLN A 103 -17.28 1.04 15.59
CA GLN A 103 -18.67 0.69 15.87
C GLN A 103 -18.80 -0.47 16.89
N ILE A 104 -17.94 -1.47 16.81
CA ILE A 104 -17.89 -2.55 17.81
C ILE A 104 -17.60 -1.98 19.21
N ARG A 105 -16.63 -1.08 19.31
CA ARG A 105 -16.28 -0.42 20.58
C ARG A 105 -17.41 0.45 21.11
N ALA A 106 -18.07 1.20 20.24
CA ALA A 106 -19.18 2.06 20.62
C ALA A 106 -20.36 1.24 21.20
N VAL A 107 -20.71 0.14 20.59
CA VAL A 107 -21.72 -0.80 21.13
C VAL A 107 -21.23 -1.41 22.43
N GLY A 108 -19.96 -1.81 22.50
CA GLY A 108 -19.37 -2.43 23.68
C GLY A 108 -19.42 -1.56 24.95
N GLU A 109 -19.43 -0.24 24.80
CA GLU A 109 -19.53 0.70 25.94
C GLU A 109 -20.82 0.49 26.76
N ASN A 110 -21.88 -0.03 26.15
CA ASN A 110 -23.15 -0.35 26.81
C ASN A 110 -23.17 -1.77 27.43
N TYR A 111 -22.11 -2.53 27.24
CA TYR A 111 -22.00 -3.93 27.69
C TYR A 111 -20.68 -4.14 28.45
N PRO A 112 -20.59 -3.74 29.74
CA PRO A 112 -19.36 -3.83 30.52
C PRO A 112 -18.79 -5.25 30.63
N ASP A 113 -19.67 -6.27 30.63
CA ASP A 113 -19.26 -7.67 30.70
C ASP A 113 -18.51 -8.11 29.43
N LEU A 114 -18.88 -7.58 28.27
CA LEU A 114 -18.18 -7.78 27.02
C LEU A 114 -16.76 -7.15 27.09
N LEU A 115 -16.69 -5.87 27.45
CA LEU A 115 -15.43 -5.14 27.52
C LEU A 115 -14.44 -5.73 28.54
N SER A 116 -14.94 -6.34 29.64
CA SER A 116 -14.11 -6.95 30.67
C SER A 116 -13.83 -8.44 30.40
N SER A 117 -14.42 -9.04 29.38
CA SER A 117 -14.20 -10.46 29.07
C SER A 117 -12.75 -10.70 28.63
N ASN A 118 -12.16 -11.81 29.07
CA ASN A 118 -10.79 -12.16 28.72
C ASN A 118 -10.60 -12.32 27.19
N GLN A 119 -11.59 -12.88 26.52
CA GLN A 119 -11.58 -13.07 25.07
C GLN A 119 -11.54 -11.73 24.33
N PHE A 120 -12.40 -10.79 24.72
CA PHE A 120 -12.46 -9.47 24.07
C PHE A 120 -11.18 -8.66 24.32
N LEU A 121 -10.64 -8.70 25.55
CA LEU A 121 -9.38 -8.06 25.90
C LEU A 121 -8.20 -8.62 25.09
N ALA A 122 -8.14 -9.96 24.92
CA ALA A 122 -7.12 -10.60 24.10
C ALA A 122 -7.21 -10.17 22.63
N LEU A 123 -8.42 -10.09 22.08
CA LEU A 123 -8.66 -9.64 20.70
C LEU A 123 -8.29 -8.16 20.52
N GLN A 124 -8.59 -7.30 21.49
CA GLN A 124 -8.16 -5.89 21.46
C GLN A 124 -6.64 -5.75 21.45
N LYS A 125 -5.94 -6.61 22.20
CA LYS A 125 -4.48 -6.65 22.18
C LYS A 125 -3.94 -7.09 20.82
N GLU A 126 -4.52 -8.11 20.21
CA GLU A 126 -4.17 -8.52 18.85
C GLU A 126 -4.37 -7.39 17.85
N ILE A 127 -5.49 -6.68 17.94
CA ILE A 127 -5.75 -5.50 17.08
C ILE A 127 -4.67 -4.43 17.26
N ALA A 128 -4.25 -4.15 18.47
CA ALA A 128 -3.19 -3.18 18.75
C ALA A 128 -1.85 -3.60 18.14
N ASP A 129 -1.48 -4.87 18.28
CA ASP A 129 -0.25 -5.43 17.71
C ASP A 129 -0.29 -5.40 16.17
N GLU A 130 -1.41 -5.77 15.59
CA GLU A 130 -1.62 -5.73 14.13
C GLU A 130 -1.61 -4.30 13.58
N ASN A 131 -2.14 -3.32 14.31
CA ASN A 131 -2.08 -1.90 13.94
C ASN A 131 -0.65 -1.38 13.92
N GLU A 132 0.18 -1.80 14.87
CA GLU A 132 1.59 -1.44 14.91
C GLU A 132 2.35 -2.01 13.70
N ASP A 133 2.13 -3.29 13.40
CA ASP A 133 2.70 -3.95 12.21
C ASP A 133 2.21 -3.31 10.91
N LEU A 134 0.92 -2.97 10.86
CA LEU A 134 0.32 -2.31 9.70
C LEU A 134 0.93 -0.92 9.48
N ALA A 135 1.11 -0.13 10.53
CA ALA A 135 1.73 1.20 10.44
C ALA A 135 3.17 1.11 9.91
N ALA A 136 3.96 0.15 10.40
CA ALA A 136 5.32 -0.07 9.92
C ALA A 136 5.34 -0.48 8.45
N SER A 137 4.46 -1.41 8.04
CA SER A 137 4.36 -1.88 6.65
C SER A 137 3.87 -0.79 5.69
N LYS A 138 2.92 0.03 6.10
CA LYS A 138 2.46 1.19 5.32
C LYS A 138 3.59 2.19 5.06
N ARG A 139 4.45 2.45 6.03
CA ARG A 139 5.61 3.35 5.85
C ARG A 139 6.56 2.81 4.80
N ILE A 140 6.81 1.49 4.77
CA ILE A 140 7.68 0.87 3.77
C ILE A 140 7.08 1.02 2.37
N VAL A 141 5.78 0.75 2.20
CA VAL A 141 5.08 0.95 0.93
C VAL A 141 5.18 2.41 0.49
N ASN A 142 4.87 3.35 1.38
CA ASN A 142 4.89 4.78 1.06
C ASN A 142 6.30 5.29 0.76
N SER A 143 7.33 4.77 1.41
CA SER A 143 8.73 5.08 1.09
C SER A 143 9.07 4.66 -0.34
N ASN A 144 8.67 3.47 -0.75
CA ASN A 144 8.87 2.97 -2.12
C ASN A 144 8.05 3.77 -3.15
N ILE A 145 6.82 4.13 -2.82
CA ILE A 145 5.96 4.99 -3.65
C ILE A 145 6.60 6.37 -3.83
N SER A 146 7.14 6.95 -2.77
CA SER A 146 7.85 8.23 -2.84
C SER A 146 9.02 8.18 -3.81
N GLN A 147 9.79 7.09 -3.79
CA GLN A 147 10.94 6.92 -4.70
C GLN A 147 10.51 6.85 -6.16
N ILE A 148 9.49 6.06 -6.49
CA ILE A 148 9.01 5.98 -7.87
C ILE A 148 8.37 7.29 -8.33
N ASN A 149 7.58 7.94 -7.49
CA ASN A 149 6.95 9.22 -7.82
C ASN A 149 7.99 10.30 -8.09
N GLN A 150 9.05 10.37 -7.31
CA GLN A 150 10.17 11.29 -7.55
C GLN A 150 10.88 10.99 -8.89
N ALA A 151 11.13 9.73 -9.20
CA ALA A 151 11.75 9.32 -10.46
C ALA A 151 10.88 9.68 -11.67
N ILE A 152 9.56 9.52 -11.56
CA ILE A 152 8.61 9.82 -12.64
C ILE A 152 8.61 11.32 -13.01
N VAL A 153 8.80 12.20 -12.04
CA VAL A 153 8.73 13.66 -12.26
C VAL A 153 10.09 14.33 -12.42
N THR A 154 11.19 13.62 -12.16
CA THR A 154 12.54 14.19 -12.17
C THR A 154 13.22 13.95 -13.52
N PHE A 155 13.67 15.05 -14.15
CA PHE A 155 14.46 14.98 -15.38
C PHE A 155 15.87 14.42 -15.08
N PRO A 156 16.46 13.57 -15.93
CA PRO A 156 15.95 13.10 -17.23
C PRO A 156 15.11 11.82 -17.16
N THR A 157 14.99 11.17 -16.02
CA THR A 157 14.22 9.91 -15.86
C THR A 157 12.73 10.08 -16.23
N SER A 158 12.19 11.28 -16.05
CA SER A 158 10.80 11.62 -16.44
C SER A 158 10.50 11.37 -17.91
N LEU A 159 11.51 11.48 -18.79
CA LEU A 159 11.36 11.17 -20.22
C LEU A 159 11.08 9.69 -20.45
N VAL A 160 11.78 8.83 -19.74
CA VAL A 160 11.58 7.36 -19.81
C VAL A 160 10.22 6.98 -19.23
N ALA A 161 9.87 7.55 -18.08
CA ALA A 161 8.57 7.33 -17.43
C ALA A 161 7.41 7.76 -18.33
N GLY A 162 7.54 8.92 -19.01
CA GLY A 162 6.54 9.41 -19.96
C GLY A 162 6.34 8.47 -21.14
N ILE A 163 7.41 7.95 -21.73
CA ILE A 163 7.37 6.98 -22.85
C ILE A 163 6.69 5.67 -22.39
N LYS A 164 6.96 5.24 -21.16
CA LYS A 164 6.34 4.03 -20.57
C LYS A 164 4.89 4.27 -20.12
N GLY A 165 4.39 5.48 -20.18
CA GLY A 165 3.04 5.82 -19.72
C GLY A 165 2.85 5.72 -18.21
N MET A 166 3.93 5.85 -17.44
CA MET A 166 3.89 5.76 -15.99
C MET A 166 3.33 7.03 -15.36
N GLN A 167 2.42 6.85 -14.43
CA GLN A 167 1.83 7.93 -13.64
C GLN A 167 2.23 7.78 -12.17
N GLN A 168 2.15 8.89 -11.43
CA GLN A 168 2.36 8.87 -9.99
C GLN A 168 1.39 7.91 -9.31
N VAL A 169 1.89 7.18 -8.33
CA VAL A 169 1.13 6.22 -7.55
C VAL A 169 0.57 6.93 -6.30
N PRO A 170 -0.72 6.75 -5.96
CA PRO A 170 -1.26 7.27 -4.72
C PRO A 170 -0.62 6.59 -3.51
N PHE A 171 -0.51 7.33 -2.39
CA PHE A 171 0.01 6.79 -1.14
C PHE A 171 -1.06 5.99 -0.39
N LEU A 172 -0.61 5.03 0.43
CA LEU A 172 -1.45 4.46 1.47
C LEU A 172 -1.69 5.51 2.56
N LEU A 173 -2.92 5.58 3.05
CA LEU A 173 -3.28 6.49 4.14
C LEU A 173 -2.54 6.09 5.42
N GLU A 174 -1.75 7.00 5.95
CA GLU A 174 -1.16 6.90 7.27
C GLU A 174 -2.15 7.48 8.28
N ASP A 175 -2.19 6.87 9.47
CA ASP A 175 -2.97 7.42 10.56
C ASP A 175 -2.38 8.79 10.92
N THR A 176 -3.17 9.84 10.74
CA THR A 176 -2.84 11.14 11.31
C THR A 176 -2.85 10.97 12.82
N GLN A 177 -1.68 10.88 13.41
CA GLN A 177 -1.57 11.01 14.85
C GLN A 177 -2.03 12.43 15.18
N GLY A 178 -3.28 12.52 15.63
CA GLY A 178 -3.83 13.70 16.27
C GLY A 178 -3.29 13.82 17.68
#